data_9cf9685a5f03b05361c91671370da32f
#
_entry.id   9cf9685a5f03b05361c91671370da32f
#
_cell.length_a   1.000
_cell.length_b   1.000
_cell.length_c   1.000
_cell.angle_alpha   90.00
_cell.angle_beta   90.00
_cell.angle_gamma   90.00
#
_symmetry.space_group_name_H-M   'P 1'
#
loop_
_entity.id
_entity.type
_entity.pdbx_description
1 polymer ?
#
loop_
_entity_poly.entity_id
_entity_poly.type
_entity_poly.pdbx_seq_one_letter_code
_entity_poly.pdbx_strand_id
1 'polypeptide(L)'
;GLASDDALFRYLMDNAISYKDPLNLQLGVSLTAEQVAALTHDIVWMEEAEVNGQKVLTPVLYLAQANNRLAPNGALIQGQDVSLVTGGDLHNSGTLRATNNLSMVAGNIDNSGLMQAGNRLEMLATDSIRNTRGGIVTGRDISATAVTGDIINERTVTTFKQEGQGYQLRNDVVSEASRFEATDTLKLNAGRDV
;
A
#
# COMPACT_ATOMS: atom_id res chain seq x y z
N GLY A 1 12.22 -2.52 -13.88
CA GLY A 1 13.07 -3.26 -13.91
C GLY A 1 13.77 -3.88 -12.77
N LEU A 2 14.14 -5.12 -13.02
CA LEU A 2 14.76 -5.83 -11.98
C LEU A 2 16.15 -5.38 -11.68
N ALA A 3 16.85 -4.88 -12.64
CA ALA A 3 18.21 -4.42 -12.38
C ALA A 3 18.18 -3.25 -11.43
N SER A 4 17.27 -2.32 -11.63
CA SER A 4 17.18 -1.23 -10.70
C SER A 4 16.54 -1.69 -9.42
N ASP A 5 15.68 -2.70 -9.49
CA ASP A 5 15.08 -3.27 -8.28
C ASP A 5 16.13 -3.98 -7.45
N ASP A 6 17.07 -4.68 -8.09
CA ASP A 6 18.14 -5.36 -7.36
C ASP A 6 19.04 -4.33 -6.65
N ALA A 7 19.37 -3.25 -7.32
CA ALA A 7 20.19 -2.20 -6.72
C ALA A 7 19.45 -1.54 -5.56
N LEU A 8 18.17 -1.26 -5.73
CA LEU A 8 17.36 -0.68 -4.68
C LEU A 8 17.24 -1.64 -3.51
N PHE A 9 16.99 -2.91 -3.78
CA PHE A 9 16.87 -3.92 -2.73
C PHE A 9 18.15 -3.98 -1.90
N ARG A 10 19.30 -3.97 -2.57
CA ARG A 10 20.59 -4.02 -1.88
C ARG A 10 20.80 -2.77 -1.02
N TYR A 11 20.44 -1.61 -1.55
CA TYR A 11 20.54 -0.36 -0.80
C TYR A 11 19.67 -0.43 0.46
N LEU A 12 18.45 -0.93 0.34
CA LEU A 12 17.54 -1.03 1.46
C LEU A 12 18.02 -2.06 2.48
N MET A 13 18.61 -3.16 2.01
CA MET A 13 19.19 -4.16 2.91
C MET A 13 20.39 -3.60 3.65
N ASP A 14 21.23 -2.83 2.96
CA ASP A 14 22.39 -2.21 3.60
C ASP A 14 21.94 -1.21 4.67
N ASN A 15 20.87 -0.46 4.39
CA ASN A 15 20.31 0.42 5.39
C ASN A 15 19.84 -0.38 6.61
N ALA A 16 19.20 -1.51 6.39
CA ALA A 16 18.72 -2.34 7.48
C ALA A 16 19.89 -2.83 8.36
N ILE A 17 20.98 -3.22 7.74
CA ILE A 17 22.15 -3.68 8.48
C ILE A 17 22.67 -2.57 9.39
N SER A 18 22.63 -1.33 8.92
CA SER A 18 23.10 -0.22 9.72
C SER A 18 22.23 0.04 10.95
N TYR A 19 20.97 -0.37 10.93
CA TYR A 19 20.07 -0.19 12.05
C TYR A 19 20.03 -1.40 12.99
N LYS A 20 20.59 -2.52 12.55
CA LYS A 20 20.42 -3.78 13.28
C LYS A 20 20.82 -3.66 14.76
N ASP A 21 22.01 -3.15 15.02
CA ASP A 21 22.46 -3.03 16.41
C ASP A 21 21.84 -1.82 17.11
N PRO A 22 21.84 -0.62 16.52
CA PRO A 22 21.25 0.53 17.20
C PRO A 22 19.80 0.34 17.59
N LEU A 23 19.01 -0.33 16.76
CA LEU A 23 17.59 -0.56 17.05
C LEU A 23 17.31 -1.97 17.57
N ASN A 24 18.35 -2.78 17.72
CA ASN A 24 18.20 -4.13 18.24
C ASN A 24 17.22 -4.97 17.39
N LEU A 25 17.40 -4.91 16.08
CA LEU A 25 16.55 -5.68 15.17
C LEU A 25 16.96 -7.15 15.19
N GLN A 26 15.97 -8.02 15.09
CA GLN A 26 16.23 -9.46 15.10
C GLN A 26 15.72 -10.08 13.82
N LEU A 27 16.54 -10.91 13.21
CA LEU A 27 16.21 -11.54 11.94
C LEU A 27 14.95 -12.39 12.10
N GLY A 28 14.06 -12.27 11.15
CA GLY A 28 12.82 -13.01 11.15
C GLY A 28 11.70 -12.40 11.97
N VAL A 29 12.00 -11.37 12.76
CA VAL A 29 11.04 -10.78 13.68
C VAL A 29 10.64 -9.39 13.18
N SER A 30 9.34 -9.13 13.17
CA SER A 30 8.80 -7.84 12.75
C SER A 30 9.29 -6.73 13.67
N LEU A 31 9.48 -5.55 13.13
CA LEU A 31 9.84 -4.40 13.93
C LEU A 31 8.66 -3.95 14.78
N THR A 32 8.96 -3.47 15.97
CA THR A 32 7.94 -2.86 16.82
C THR A 32 7.61 -1.46 16.31
N ALA A 33 6.49 -0.91 16.77
CA ALA A 33 6.11 0.45 16.39
C ALA A 33 7.19 1.46 16.76
N GLU A 34 7.87 1.26 17.89
CA GLU A 34 8.94 2.15 18.30
C GLU A 34 10.14 2.06 17.37
N GLN A 35 10.48 0.86 16.94
CA GLN A 35 11.58 0.66 16.02
C GLN A 35 11.27 1.30 14.66
N VAL A 36 10.04 1.14 14.17
CA VAL A 36 9.63 1.76 12.90
C VAL A 36 9.71 3.29 13.02
N ALA A 37 9.24 3.84 14.13
CA ALA A 37 9.25 5.28 14.31
C ALA A 37 10.67 5.86 14.37
N ALA A 38 11.64 5.06 14.74
CA ALA A 38 13.02 5.50 14.84
C ALA A 38 13.77 5.49 13.51
N LEU A 39 13.16 4.95 12.45
CA LEU A 39 13.84 4.88 11.15
C LEU A 39 13.93 6.25 10.52
N THR A 40 15.11 6.60 10.01
CA THR A 40 15.30 7.82 9.24
C THR A 40 15.52 7.51 7.77
N HIS A 41 15.67 6.24 7.43
CA HIS A 41 15.80 5.77 6.05
C HIS A 41 14.92 4.55 5.88
N ASP A 42 14.47 4.33 4.66
CA ASP A 42 13.68 3.15 4.35
C ASP A 42 14.59 1.93 4.39
N ILE A 43 14.06 0.81 4.83
CA ILE A 43 14.81 -0.44 4.91
C ILE A 43 13.98 -1.60 4.43
N VAL A 44 14.65 -2.67 4.01
CA VAL A 44 14.01 -3.97 3.84
C VAL A 44 14.51 -4.87 4.96
N TRP A 45 13.58 -5.50 5.68
CA TRP A 45 13.92 -6.45 6.73
C TRP A 45 13.28 -7.78 6.41
N MET A 46 14.03 -8.86 6.60
CA MET A 46 13.51 -10.19 6.30
C MET A 46 12.78 -10.72 7.52
N GLU A 47 11.51 -11.07 7.33
CA GLU A 47 10.67 -11.56 8.42
C GLU A 47 10.18 -12.96 8.15
N GLU A 48 9.99 -13.73 9.20
CA GLU A 48 9.50 -15.07 9.06
C GLU A 48 8.01 -15.04 8.78
N ALA A 49 7.59 -15.74 7.77
CA ALA A 49 6.18 -15.86 7.41
C ALA A 49 5.88 -17.30 7.06
N GLU A 50 4.64 -17.70 7.24
CA GLU A 50 4.24 -19.05 6.91
C GLU A 50 3.58 -19.06 5.55
N VAL A 51 4.15 -19.82 4.61
CA VAL A 51 3.63 -19.92 3.26
C VAL A 51 3.43 -21.40 2.98
N ASN A 52 2.21 -21.79 2.69
CA ASN A 52 1.84 -23.18 2.42
C ASN A 52 2.33 -24.12 3.54
N GLY A 53 2.18 -23.71 4.78
CA GLY A 53 2.58 -24.53 5.91
C GLY A 53 4.06 -24.52 6.22
N GLN A 54 4.87 -23.80 5.48
CA GLN A 54 6.30 -23.74 5.70
C GLN A 54 6.72 -22.34 6.12
N LYS A 55 7.67 -22.26 7.04
CA LYS A 55 8.20 -20.99 7.49
C LYS A 55 9.31 -20.54 6.56
N VAL A 56 9.17 -19.37 6.00
CA VAL A 56 10.16 -18.82 5.08
C VAL A 56 10.42 -17.37 5.48
N LEU A 57 11.57 -16.83 5.07
CA LEU A 57 11.88 -15.43 5.28
C LEU A 57 11.40 -14.66 4.07
N THR A 58 10.60 -13.62 4.30
CA THR A 58 10.09 -12.79 3.23
C THR A 58 10.48 -11.35 3.49
N PRO A 59 10.70 -10.57 2.44
CA PRO A 59 11.10 -9.17 2.61
C PRO A 59 9.91 -8.29 2.96
N VAL A 60 10.13 -7.38 3.90
CA VAL A 60 9.15 -6.38 4.28
C VAL A 60 9.82 -5.03 4.16
N LEU A 61 9.21 -4.13 3.41
CA LEU A 61 9.73 -2.79 3.23
C LEU A 61 9.15 -1.88 4.30
N TYR A 62 10.02 -1.36 5.15
CA TYR A 62 9.63 -0.41 6.18
C TYR A 62 10.01 0.99 5.72
N LEU A 63 9.04 1.89 5.70
CA LEU A 63 9.24 3.24 5.19
C LEU A 63 9.45 4.20 6.35
N ALA A 64 10.47 5.02 6.24
CA ALA A 64 10.72 6.04 7.24
C ALA A 64 9.56 7.01 7.28
N GLN A 65 9.14 7.34 8.49
CA GLN A 65 7.94 8.15 8.67
C GLN A 65 8.07 9.53 8.03
N ALA A 66 9.27 10.07 8.02
CA ALA A 66 9.49 11.39 7.49
C ALA A 66 9.18 11.52 6.01
N ASN A 67 9.21 10.43 5.29
CA ASN A 67 9.00 10.50 3.84
C ASN A 67 7.53 10.50 3.43
N ASN A 68 6.68 9.88 4.19
CA ASN A 68 5.25 9.86 3.92
C ASN A 68 4.88 9.54 2.50
N ARG A 69 5.68 8.83 1.80
CA ARG A 69 5.39 8.48 0.42
C ARG A 69 6.12 7.22 0.05
N LEU A 70 5.56 6.52 -0.87
CA LEU A 70 6.17 5.29 -1.32
C LEU A 70 6.57 5.38 -2.76
N ALA A 71 5.63 5.56 -3.63
CA ALA A 71 5.87 5.56 -5.05
C ALA A 71 5.54 6.95 -5.58
N PRO A 72 6.53 7.78 -5.76
CA PRO A 72 6.26 9.09 -6.32
C PRO A 72 5.78 8.91 -7.74
N ASN A 73 5.36 9.98 -8.34
CA ASN A 73 4.75 9.97 -9.64
C ASN A 73 5.56 9.14 -10.63
N GLY A 74 4.95 8.17 -11.23
CA GLY A 74 5.58 7.32 -12.23
C GLY A 74 6.44 6.20 -11.68
N ALA A 75 6.61 6.10 -10.39
CA ALA A 75 7.44 5.05 -9.82
C ALA A 75 6.73 3.70 -9.86
N LEU A 76 7.52 2.66 -9.92
CA LEU A 76 7.02 1.29 -9.97
C LEU A 76 7.72 0.48 -8.89
N ILE A 77 6.94 -0.15 -8.02
CA ILE A 77 7.47 -1.11 -7.07
C ILE A 77 6.76 -2.43 -7.36
N GLN A 78 7.54 -3.46 -7.62
CA GLN A 78 6.94 -4.75 -7.94
C GLN A 78 7.79 -5.91 -7.41
N GLY A 79 7.13 -7.03 -7.20
CA GLY A 79 7.75 -8.25 -6.74
C GLY A 79 6.73 -9.36 -6.70
N GLN A 80 7.12 -10.51 -6.18
CA GLN A 80 6.20 -11.63 -6.04
C GLN A 80 5.30 -11.41 -4.83
N ASP A 81 5.89 -11.18 -3.67
CA ASP A 81 5.16 -10.80 -2.48
C ASP A 81 5.74 -9.47 -2.02
N VAL A 82 4.89 -8.47 -1.88
CA VAL A 82 5.33 -7.12 -1.52
C VAL A 82 4.62 -6.73 -0.23
N SER A 83 5.38 -6.38 0.77
CA SER A 83 4.85 -5.93 2.06
C SER A 83 5.46 -4.58 2.40
N LEU A 84 4.59 -3.63 2.74
CA LEU A 84 4.99 -2.26 3.01
C LEU A 84 4.47 -1.85 4.38
N VAL A 85 5.33 -1.32 5.21
CA VAL A 85 4.94 -0.89 6.55
C VAL A 85 5.52 0.50 6.80
N THR A 86 4.70 1.42 7.29
CA THR A 86 5.16 2.72 7.73
C THR A 86 4.34 3.18 8.93
N GLY A 87 4.95 3.93 9.83
CA GLY A 87 4.23 4.55 10.93
C GLY A 87 3.55 5.85 10.51
N GLY A 88 3.88 6.39 9.34
CA GLY A 88 3.25 7.58 8.80
C GLY A 88 2.20 7.21 7.75
N ASP A 89 1.99 8.11 6.80
CA ASP A 89 1.01 7.90 5.75
C ASP A 89 1.68 7.34 4.51
N LEU A 90 0.93 6.57 3.76
CA LEU A 90 1.40 5.96 2.54
C LEU A 90 0.59 6.54 1.39
N HIS A 91 1.28 7.16 0.44
CA HIS A 91 0.66 7.72 -0.74
C HIS A 91 1.19 7.03 -1.97
N ASN A 92 0.31 6.52 -2.80
CA ASN A 92 0.71 5.89 -4.05
C ASN A 92 0.09 6.61 -5.23
N SER A 93 0.91 7.26 -6.03
CA SER A 93 0.48 7.81 -7.31
C SER A 93 1.12 7.07 -8.47
N GLY A 94 1.95 6.09 -8.18
CA GLY A 94 2.59 5.23 -9.17
C GLY A 94 1.94 3.86 -9.21
N THR A 95 2.76 2.83 -9.24
CA THR A 95 2.28 1.44 -9.32
C THR A 95 2.92 0.58 -8.23
N LEU A 96 2.08 -0.10 -7.47
CA LEU A 96 2.50 -1.14 -6.55
C LEU A 96 1.92 -2.44 -7.07
N ARG A 97 2.78 -3.38 -7.39
CA ARG A 97 2.32 -4.63 -8.01
C ARG A 97 2.98 -5.83 -7.35
N ALA A 98 2.18 -6.81 -7.02
CA ALA A 98 2.69 -8.10 -6.57
C ALA A 98 2.07 -9.18 -7.44
N THR A 99 2.87 -10.12 -7.91
CA THR A 99 2.31 -11.21 -8.71
C THR A 99 1.52 -12.14 -7.82
N ASN A 100 1.80 -12.17 -6.53
CA ASN A 100 1.08 -12.98 -5.56
C ASN A 100 0.37 -12.09 -4.53
N ASN A 101 1.01 -11.71 -3.45
CA ASN A 101 0.34 -10.97 -2.38
C ASN A 101 0.94 -9.59 -2.17
N LEU A 102 0.07 -8.61 -1.95
CA LEU A 102 0.46 -7.23 -1.65
C LEU A 102 -0.18 -6.86 -0.32
N SER A 103 0.64 -6.41 0.63
CA SER A 103 0.17 -6.06 1.96
C SER A 103 0.72 -4.68 2.34
N MET A 104 -0.12 -3.85 2.95
CA MET A 104 0.27 -2.50 3.35
C MET A 104 -0.27 -2.17 4.72
N VAL A 105 0.57 -1.56 5.55
CA VAL A 105 0.19 -1.08 6.88
C VAL A 105 0.69 0.36 7.00
N ALA A 106 -0.19 1.28 7.33
CA ALA A 106 0.17 2.69 7.47
C ALA A 106 -0.82 3.42 8.37
N GLY A 107 -0.56 4.69 8.63
CA GLY A 107 -1.52 5.54 9.35
C GLY A 107 -2.72 5.83 8.46
N ASN A 108 -2.49 6.51 7.35
CA ASN A 108 -3.48 6.68 6.29
C ASN A 108 -2.93 6.07 5.03
N ILE A 109 -3.77 5.48 4.22
CA ILE A 109 -3.39 4.95 2.91
C ILE A 109 -4.18 5.70 1.87
N ASP A 110 -3.47 6.39 0.98
CA ASP A 110 -4.08 7.14 -0.11
C ASP A 110 -3.59 6.58 -1.42
N ASN A 111 -4.49 6.19 -2.29
CA ASN A 111 -4.13 5.66 -3.60
C ASN A 111 -4.79 6.47 -4.71
N SER A 112 -3.96 7.03 -5.58
CA SER A 112 -4.44 7.63 -6.81
C SER A 112 -3.80 6.97 -8.02
N GLY A 113 -3.03 5.91 -7.80
CA GLY A 113 -2.38 5.14 -8.84
C GLY A 113 -2.94 3.73 -8.89
N LEU A 114 -2.06 2.75 -9.11
CA LEU A 114 -2.46 1.35 -9.22
C LEU A 114 -1.85 0.54 -8.09
N MET A 115 -2.69 -0.23 -7.40
CA MET A 115 -2.27 -1.25 -6.46
C MET A 115 -2.84 -2.55 -6.96
N GLN A 116 -1.97 -3.51 -7.28
CA GLN A 116 -2.39 -4.75 -7.91
C GLN A 116 -1.74 -5.96 -7.28
N ALA A 117 -2.54 -6.95 -6.96
CA ALA A 117 -2.04 -8.23 -6.50
C ALA A 117 -2.67 -9.33 -7.35
N GLY A 118 -1.89 -10.33 -7.72
CA GLY A 118 -2.43 -11.46 -8.46
C GLY A 118 -3.33 -12.33 -7.59
N ASN A 119 -3.05 -12.40 -6.30
CA ASN A 119 -3.80 -13.22 -5.37
C ASN A 119 -4.48 -12.33 -4.31
N ARG A 120 -3.80 -11.98 -3.24
CA ARG A 120 -4.42 -11.25 -2.13
C ARG A 120 -3.83 -9.88 -1.96
N LEU A 121 -4.70 -8.90 -1.77
CA LEU A 121 -4.29 -7.55 -1.48
C LEU A 121 -4.88 -7.16 -0.13
N GLU A 122 -4.02 -6.78 0.82
CA GLU A 122 -4.44 -6.39 2.16
C GLU A 122 -3.97 -5.00 2.48
N MET A 123 -4.86 -4.18 3.00
CA MET A 123 -4.56 -2.82 3.41
C MET A 123 -5.03 -2.64 4.85
N LEU A 124 -4.15 -2.18 5.71
CA LEU A 124 -4.51 -1.88 7.08
C LEU A 124 -4.06 -0.45 7.39
N ALA A 125 -5.00 0.43 7.59
CA ALA A 125 -4.72 1.79 8.00
C ALA A 125 -5.21 1.99 9.41
N THR A 126 -4.40 2.60 10.27
CA THR A 126 -4.86 2.89 11.61
C THR A 126 -5.91 4.01 11.60
N ASP A 127 -5.88 4.87 10.59
CA ASP A 127 -6.89 5.92 10.41
C ASP A 127 -7.76 5.59 9.19
N SER A 128 -7.49 6.13 8.03
CA SER A 128 -8.38 6.04 6.88
C SER A 128 -7.71 5.53 5.63
N ILE A 129 -8.50 4.97 4.73
CA ILE A 129 -8.07 4.52 3.41
C ILE A 129 -8.85 5.31 2.39
N ARG A 130 -8.14 5.93 1.45
CA ARG A 130 -8.76 6.72 0.39
C ARG A 130 -8.27 6.24 -0.96
N ASN A 131 -9.20 5.94 -1.84
CA ASN A 131 -8.89 5.58 -3.22
C ASN A 131 -9.57 6.62 -4.10
N THR A 132 -8.80 7.55 -4.62
CA THR A 132 -9.34 8.74 -5.26
C THR A 132 -8.62 9.04 -6.56
N ARG A 133 -9.14 9.95 -7.34
CA ARG A 133 -8.51 10.45 -8.56
C ARG A 133 -8.17 9.34 -9.55
N GLY A 134 -9.09 8.42 -9.72
CA GLY A 134 -8.88 7.32 -10.66
C GLY A 134 -8.03 6.20 -10.12
N GLY A 135 -7.75 6.17 -8.83
CA GLY A 135 -6.98 5.09 -8.22
C GLY A 135 -7.64 3.74 -8.39
N ILE A 136 -6.84 2.73 -8.67
CA ILE A 136 -7.31 1.37 -8.87
C ILE A 136 -6.66 0.44 -7.87
N VAL A 137 -7.48 -0.32 -7.16
CA VAL A 137 -7.01 -1.35 -6.26
C VAL A 137 -7.61 -2.65 -6.78
N THR A 138 -6.78 -3.59 -7.19
CA THR A 138 -7.27 -4.80 -7.82
C THR A 138 -6.55 -6.05 -7.28
N GLY A 139 -7.27 -7.14 -7.16
CA GLY A 139 -6.75 -8.41 -6.70
C GLY A 139 -7.81 -9.48 -6.80
N ARG A 140 -7.43 -10.73 -6.53
CA ARG A 140 -8.41 -11.79 -6.45
C ARG A 140 -9.23 -11.60 -5.16
N ASP A 141 -8.54 -11.45 -4.04
CA ASP A 141 -9.17 -11.19 -2.76
C ASP A 141 -8.61 -9.89 -2.20
N ILE A 142 -9.47 -8.95 -1.88
CA ILE A 142 -9.09 -7.67 -1.32
C ILE A 142 -9.66 -7.53 0.07
N SER A 143 -8.82 -7.16 1.03
CA SER A 143 -9.25 -6.86 2.38
C SER A 143 -8.69 -5.50 2.76
N ALA A 144 -9.54 -4.56 3.08
CA ALA A 144 -9.13 -3.22 3.48
C ALA A 144 -9.76 -2.90 4.82
N THR A 145 -8.95 -2.50 5.78
CA THR A 145 -9.40 -2.18 7.13
C THR A 145 -8.88 -0.81 7.53
N ALA A 146 -9.79 0.10 7.87
CA ALA A 146 -9.47 1.39 8.46
C ALA A 146 -9.93 1.32 9.92
N VAL A 147 -8.97 1.32 10.85
CA VAL A 147 -9.30 1.00 12.25
C VAL A 147 -10.15 2.06 12.89
N THR A 148 -9.80 3.33 12.75
CA THR A 148 -10.54 4.40 13.43
C THR A 148 -11.22 5.37 12.48
N GLY A 149 -10.96 5.30 11.20
CA GLY A 149 -11.48 6.26 10.24
C GLY A 149 -12.41 5.64 9.22
N ASP A 150 -12.32 6.18 8.01
CA ASP A 150 -13.23 5.84 6.92
C ASP A 150 -12.51 5.14 5.78
N ILE A 151 -13.25 4.40 4.99
CA ILE A 151 -12.76 3.91 3.70
C ILE A 151 -13.55 4.67 2.64
N ILE A 152 -12.82 5.41 1.81
CA ILE A 152 -13.41 6.30 0.83
C ILE A 152 -12.96 5.90 -0.56
N ASN A 153 -13.90 5.67 -1.44
CA ASN A 153 -13.62 5.38 -2.84
C ASN A 153 -14.35 6.43 -3.67
N GLU A 154 -13.61 7.41 -4.17
CA GLU A 154 -14.22 8.55 -4.83
C GLU A 154 -14.00 8.55 -6.31
N ARG A 155 -14.99 9.06 -7.01
CA ARG A 155 -14.88 9.30 -8.42
C ARG A 155 -14.55 10.76 -8.61
N THR A 156 -13.55 11.07 -9.39
CA THR A 156 -13.26 12.43 -9.75
C THR A 156 -14.22 12.83 -10.87
N VAL A 157 -15.05 13.79 -10.62
CA VAL A 157 -16.01 14.25 -11.59
C VAL A 157 -15.68 15.66 -11.98
N THR A 158 -15.57 15.87 -13.26
CA THR A 158 -15.39 17.19 -13.76
C THR A 158 -16.75 17.76 -13.88
N THR A 159 -17.14 18.63 -13.05
CA THR A 159 -18.38 19.05 -13.00
C THR A 159 -18.73 19.98 -13.97
N PHE A 160 -19.63 19.90 -14.51
CA PHE A 160 -20.13 20.87 -15.33
C PHE A 160 -21.35 21.25 -14.70
N LYS A 161 -21.76 20.99 -14.41
CA LYS A 161 -22.64 20.99 -13.85
C LYS A 161 -23.66 20.94 -14.19
N GLN A 162 -23.92 20.73 -14.36
CA GLN A 162 -24.68 20.49 -14.50
C GLN A 162 -25.54 20.16 -14.13
N GLU A 163 -25.63 20.35 -13.81
CA GLU A 163 -26.27 19.91 -13.40
C GLU A 163 -27.30 19.67 -13.67
N GLY A 164 -27.68 19.84 -13.79
CA GLY A 164 -28.52 19.49 -13.91
C GLY A 164 -29.03 18.72 -14.55
N GLN A 165 -29.03 18.56 -14.92
CA GLN A 165 -29.30 17.61 -15.34
C GLN A 165 -29.07 16.63 -15.23
N GLY A 166 -28.63 16.47 -15.02
CA GLY A 166 -28.31 15.52 -14.80
C GLY A 166 -27.98 14.68 -14.96
N TYR A 167 -27.82 14.62 -14.79
CA TYR A 167 -27.35 13.75 -14.90
C TYR A 167 -26.88 13.18 -15.53
N GLN A 168 -26.87 13.34 -15.89
CA GLN A 168 -26.31 12.85 -16.42
C GLN A 168 -25.42 12.83 -16.73
N LEU A 169 -24.99 13.24 -16.48
CA LEU A 169 -24.14 13.13 -16.73
C LEU A 169 -23.48 12.85 -16.74
N ARG A 170 -23.35 12.82 -16.50
CA ARG A 170 -22.62 12.47 -16.34
C ARG A 170 -21.84 11.61 -16.54
N ASN A 171 -21.86 11.18 -16.41
CA ASN A 171 -21.14 10.20 -16.54
C ASN A 171 -20.03 10.22 -17.29
N ASP A 172 -19.98 10.40 -17.93
CA ASP A 172 -19.09 10.45 -18.82
C ASP A 172 -18.04 11.27 -18.46
N VAL A 173 -18.17 12.03 -17.82
CA VAL A 173 -17.18 12.82 -17.53
C VAL A 173 -16.46 12.32 -16.57
N VAL A 174 -16.55 11.22 -16.39
CA VAL A 174 -15.99 10.72 -15.47
C VAL A 174 -15.04 9.92 -15.71
N SER A 175 -14.25 10.05 -16.37
CA SER A 175 -13.26 9.21 -16.75
C SER A 175 -12.44 8.71 -15.67
N GLU A 176 -12.37 9.26 -14.57
CA GLU A 176 -11.49 8.78 -13.59
C GLU A 176 -12.18 8.22 -12.40
N ALA A 177 -12.93 7.19 -12.60
CA ALA A 177 -13.58 6.49 -11.52
C ALA A 177 -12.56 5.68 -10.75
N SER A 178 -12.47 5.90 -9.47
CA SER A 178 -11.62 5.09 -8.60
C SER A 178 -12.32 3.76 -8.34
N ARG A 179 -11.57 2.68 -8.28
CA ARG A 179 -12.15 1.34 -8.20
C ARG A 179 -11.41 0.44 -7.22
N PHE A 180 -12.20 -0.35 -6.50
CA PHE A 180 -11.72 -1.56 -5.85
C PHE A 180 -12.31 -2.70 -6.67
N GLU A 181 -11.46 -3.51 -7.28
CA GLU A 181 -11.93 -4.61 -8.13
C GLU A 181 -11.38 -5.93 -7.64
N ALA A 182 -12.22 -6.75 -7.05
CA ALA A 182 -11.85 -8.07 -6.61
C ALA A 182 -12.55 -9.10 -7.50
N THR A 183 -11.82 -10.09 -7.98
CA THR A 183 -12.43 -11.10 -8.82
C THR A 183 -13.10 -12.19 -7.99
N ASP A 184 -12.79 -12.29 -6.71
CA ASP A 184 -13.41 -13.30 -5.84
C ASP A 184 -14.05 -12.64 -4.60
N THR A 185 -13.27 -12.11 -3.66
CA THR A 185 -13.86 -11.53 -2.46
C THR A 185 -13.38 -10.11 -2.23
N LEU A 186 -14.26 -9.27 -1.70
CA LEU A 186 -13.95 -7.90 -1.34
C LEU A 186 -14.48 -7.66 0.07
N LYS A 187 -13.59 -7.33 1.00
CA LYS A 187 -13.96 -7.00 2.36
C LYS A 187 -13.50 -5.61 2.68
N LEU A 188 -14.41 -4.73 3.08
CA LEU A 188 -14.09 -3.37 3.47
C LEU A 188 -14.62 -3.17 4.89
N ASN A 189 -13.72 -2.89 5.82
CA ASN A 189 -14.09 -2.68 7.22
C ASN A 189 -13.58 -1.32 7.68
N ALA A 190 -14.46 -0.48 8.13
CA ALA A 190 -14.09 0.85 8.62
C ALA A 190 -14.59 1.03 10.03
N GLY A 191 -13.81 1.76 10.83
CA GLY A 191 -14.24 2.12 12.18
C GLY A 191 -15.38 3.11 12.16
N ARG A 192 -15.48 3.93 11.11
CA ARG A 192 -16.59 4.85 10.93
C ARG A 192 -17.44 4.45 9.73
N ASP A 193 -16.98 4.76 8.54
CA ASP A 193 -17.80 4.55 7.34
C ASP A 193 -17.03 3.97 6.17
N VAL A 194 -17.76 3.31 5.30
CA VAL A 194 -17.22 2.78 4.06
C VAL A 194 -17.86 3.51 2.88
#